data_98f0d131dfdfa9c6be2fef3c493d39bb
#
_entry.id   98f0d131dfdfa9c6be2fef3c493d39bb
#
_cell.length_a   1.000
_cell.length_b   1.000
_cell.length_c   1.000
_cell.angle_alpha   90.00
_cell.angle_beta   90.00
_cell.angle_gamma   90.00
#
_symmetry.space_group_name_H-M   'P 1'
#
loop_
_entity.id
_entity.type
_entity.pdbx_description
1 polymer ?
#
loop_
_entity_poly.entity_id
_entity_poly.type
_entity_poly.pdbx_seq_one_letter_code
_entity_poly.pdbx_strand_id
1 'polypeptide(L)'
;MMDAAQIMRQALSAGRFDALQNAAFSTQQTNQAVAESGTAMGFTLQVMGDPAQEFQDSLEELSFQFEEKAMKTAGERKLGEARRAGNPFVEAVLTWQKVLPDLPGGAFMERMLRNLRQMLQQGQNVGAGTLLRMLGEGSGDPSHQFAMLDVLEQGLAAGEGELRGLVAATRRALTEAKGPEIRAGINLAEQINAQAKGPEEMQSLRDLYRGEVLGFTTPQACFRSLLATRGAGRLGEALDFLMKGCGLDLQSPSPSQSPEELHRVLGDLQCVMVLKTVMDKMTALVGKMATQFGETCLLNGEALTGRILAFTETPFVVPANIAQLIDACGLAQLLAQLYFCTELVGAFRQLSPRLFADEADRFRLEDAAQEHLDGLVARQDAEDQKNREKGDAA
;
A
#
# COMPACT_ATOMS: atom_id res chain seq x y z
N MET A 1 14.61 22.36 -1.86
CA MET A 1 14.51 21.55 -0.62
C MET A 1 13.35 22.12 0.18
N MET A 2 12.23 21.42 0.23
CA MET A 2 11.15 21.79 1.16
C MET A 2 11.59 21.41 2.58
N ASP A 3 11.45 22.35 3.51
CA ASP A 3 11.82 22.21 4.91
C ASP A 3 10.91 21.17 5.58
N ALA A 4 11.49 20.19 6.28
CA ALA A 4 10.77 19.14 7.00
C ALA A 4 9.68 19.71 7.94
N ALA A 5 9.90 20.92 8.47
CA ALA A 5 8.93 21.65 9.28
C ALA A 5 7.70 22.13 8.47
N GLN A 6 7.85 22.36 7.16
CA GLN A 6 6.77 22.80 6.28
C GLN A 6 5.91 21.61 5.87
N ILE A 7 6.53 20.43 5.69
CA ILE A 7 5.83 19.16 5.46
C ILE A 7 5.04 18.77 6.71
N MET A 8 5.62 18.93 7.92
CA MET A 8 4.91 18.69 9.17
C MET A 8 3.72 19.63 9.38
N ARG A 9 3.82 20.92 9.02
CA ARG A 9 2.70 21.86 9.19
C ARG A 9 1.56 21.62 8.19
N GLN A 10 1.85 21.16 6.99
CA GLN A 10 0.82 20.73 6.03
C GLN A 10 0.16 19.40 6.46
N ALA A 11 0.91 18.48 7.06
CA ALA A 11 0.40 17.22 7.60
C ALA A 11 -0.60 17.44 8.76
N LEU A 12 -0.40 18.46 9.58
CA LEU A 12 -1.27 18.77 10.72
C LEU A 12 -2.61 19.43 10.34
N SER A 13 -2.78 19.88 9.10
CA SER A 13 -3.99 20.62 8.66
C SER A 13 -5.03 19.80 7.90
N ALA A 14 -4.79 18.53 7.59
CA ALA A 14 -5.66 17.75 6.71
C ALA A 14 -6.13 16.43 7.33
N GLY A 15 -6.92 16.51 8.40
CA GLY A 15 -7.57 15.36 9.04
C GLY A 15 -8.60 14.66 8.17
N ARG A 16 -8.21 13.92 7.13
CA ARG A 16 -9.15 13.13 6.30
C ARG A 16 -9.82 12.02 7.11
N PHE A 17 -9.11 11.41 8.04
CA PHE A 17 -9.68 10.38 8.92
C PHE A 17 -10.69 10.98 9.90
N ASP A 18 -10.36 12.13 10.48
CA ASP A 18 -11.28 12.89 11.34
C ASP A 18 -12.46 13.46 10.55
N ALA A 19 -12.26 13.82 9.27
CA ALA A 19 -13.34 14.26 8.39
C ALA A 19 -14.31 13.11 8.03
N LEU A 20 -13.82 11.89 7.87
CA LEU A 20 -14.66 10.70 7.67
C LEU A 20 -15.37 10.29 8.98
N GLN A 21 -14.70 10.35 10.12
CA GLN A 21 -15.34 10.17 11.42
C GLN A 21 -16.36 11.28 11.71
N ASN A 22 -16.02 12.54 11.47
CA ASN A 22 -16.92 13.67 11.69
C ASN A 22 -18.08 13.71 10.69
N ALA A 23 -17.90 13.25 9.45
CA ALA A 23 -18.98 13.07 8.50
C ALA A 23 -19.97 11.97 8.97
N ALA A 24 -19.46 10.89 9.54
CA ALA A 24 -20.30 9.87 10.18
C ALA A 24 -21.04 10.40 11.42
N PHE A 25 -20.42 11.30 12.20
CA PHE A 25 -21.02 11.90 13.38
C PHE A 25 -21.99 13.06 13.08
N SER A 26 -21.77 13.86 12.02
CA SER A 26 -22.66 14.98 11.67
C SER A 26 -24.00 14.51 11.12
N THR A 27 -24.09 13.29 10.61
CA THR A 27 -25.34 12.66 10.17
C THR A 27 -26.28 12.36 11.34
N GLN A 28 -25.76 12.23 12.57
CA GLN A 28 -26.60 12.01 13.77
C GLN A 28 -27.46 13.24 14.18
N GLN A 29 -27.01 14.44 13.89
CA GLN A 29 -27.76 15.66 14.27
C GLN A 29 -28.92 16.00 13.34
N THR A 30 -28.88 15.53 12.08
CA THR A 30 -29.95 15.77 11.09
C THR A 30 -31.10 14.79 11.21
N ASN A 31 -30.90 13.63 11.85
CA ASN A 31 -31.91 12.57 11.94
C ASN A 31 -32.94 12.72 13.06
N GLN A 32 -32.82 13.73 13.96
CA GLN A 32 -33.84 13.99 14.96
C GLN A 32 -35.10 14.71 14.41
N ALA A 33 -35.06 15.23 13.21
CA ALA A 33 -36.15 16.02 12.63
C ALA A 33 -37.11 15.24 11.71
N VAL A 34 -36.88 13.96 11.42
CA VAL A 34 -37.64 13.19 10.40
C VAL A 34 -38.33 11.94 10.96
N ALA A 35 -38.43 11.80 12.27
CA ALA A 35 -39.02 10.61 12.91
C ALA A 35 -40.59 10.55 12.88
N GLU A 36 -41.27 11.39 12.14
CA GLU A 36 -42.75 11.46 12.17
C GLU A 36 -43.50 11.05 10.89
N SER A 37 -42.87 10.43 9.87
CA SER A 37 -43.68 9.89 8.78
C SER A 37 -43.34 8.43 8.49
N GLY A 38 -44.04 7.56 9.23
CA GLY A 38 -43.96 6.12 9.03
C GLY A 38 -44.75 5.63 7.83
N THR A 39 -44.25 4.64 7.18
CA THR A 39 -45.04 3.52 6.70
C THR A 39 -44.22 2.25 6.81
N ALA A 40 -44.58 1.44 7.78
CA ALA A 40 -44.06 0.11 8.03
C ALA A 40 -44.40 -0.83 6.90
N MET A 41 -43.39 -1.38 6.22
CA MET A 41 -43.54 -2.70 5.62
C MET A 41 -43.20 -3.73 6.69
N GLY A 42 -44.23 -4.38 7.19
CA GLY A 42 -44.13 -5.41 8.20
C GLY A 42 -43.49 -6.66 7.62
N PHE A 43 -42.40 -7.07 8.20
CA PHE A 43 -41.86 -8.41 8.03
C PHE A 43 -42.25 -9.26 9.24
N THR A 44 -43.11 -10.26 8.99
CA THR A 44 -43.42 -11.29 9.98
C THR A 44 -42.34 -12.36 9.92
N LEU A 45 -41.68 -12.55 11.05
CA LEU A 45 -40.71 -13.62 11.30
C LEU A 45 -41.44 -14.97 11.46
N GLN A 46 -41.04 -15.96 10.69
CA GLN A 46 -41.29 -17.35 11.03
C GLN A 46 -40.01 -18.18 10.87
N VAL A 47 -39.66 -18.85 11.93
CA VAL A 47 -38.44 -19.65 12.12
C VAL A 47 -38.71 -21.05 11.63
N MET A 48 -37.92 -21.55 10.68
CA MET A 48 -37.36 -22.88 10.51
C MET A 48 -36.82 -23.03 9.07
N GLY A 49 -35.67 -23.66 8.91
CA GLY A 49 -34.97 -23.81 7.64
C GLY A 49 -35.84 -24.48 6.55
N ASP A 50 -36.38 -23.64 5.68
CA ASP A 50 -37.22 -24.01 4.57
C ASP A 50 -36.50 -23.58 3.27
N PRO A 51 -36.43 -24.43 2.22
CA PRO A 51 -35.89 -24.06 0.91
C PRO A 51 -36.48 -22.78 0.32
N ALA A 52 -37.70 -22.42 0.74
CA ALA A 52 -38.36 -21.17 0.38
C ALA A 52 -37.60 -19.94 0.98
N GLN A 53 -36.97 -20.08 2.13
CA GLN A 53 -36.26 -19.00 2.81
C GLN A 53 -34.90 -18.73 2.16
N GLU A 54 -34.18 -19.79 1.74
CA GLU A 54 -32.94 -19.65 0.92
C GLU A 54 -33.22 -19.00 -0.45
N PHE A 55 -34.37 -19.32 -1.05
CA PHE A 55 -34.81 -18.71 -2.31
C PHE A 55 -35.22 -17.23 -2.10
N GLN A 56 -35.84 -16.90 -0.97
CA GLN A 56 -36.23 -15.54 -0.62
C GLN A 56 -34.99 -14.69 -0.28
N ASP A 57 -34.03 -15.26 0.46
CA ASP A 57 -32.72 -14.62 0.73
C ASP A 57 -31.94 -14.36 -0.57
N SER A 58 -32.00 -15.30 -1.54
CA SER A 58 -31.37 -15.14 -2.86
C SER A 58 -32.07 -14.08 -3.72
N LEU A 59 -33.39 -13.95 -3.62
CA LEU A 59 -34.17 -12.91 -4.28
C LEU A 59 -33.92 -11.53 -3.68
N GLU A 60 -33.78 -11.44 -2.36
CA GLU A 60 -33.43 -10.19 -1.67
C GLU A 60 -31.99 -9.76 -1.99
N GLU A 61 -31.06 -10.70 -2.06
CA GLU A 61 -29.68 -10.43 -2.51
C GLU A 61 -29.62 -9.95 -3.97
N LEU A 62 -30.37 -10.60 -4.85
CA LEU A 62 -30.52 -10.15 -6.23
C LEU A 62 -31.19 -8.78 -6.32
N SER A 63 -32.23 -8.54 -5.54
CA SER A 63 -32.90 -7.22 -5.47
C SER A 63 -31.92 -6.13 -5.02
N PHE A 64 -31.14 -6.39 -3.97
CA PHE A 64 -30.13 -5.43 -3.47
C PHE A 64 -29.02 -5.19 -4.51
N GLN A 65 -28.55 -6.25 -5.19
CA GLN A 65 -27.56 -6.12 -6.27
C GLN A 65 -28.12 -5.37 -7.49
N PHE A 66 -29.41 -5.57 -7.83
CA PHE A 66 -30.09 -4.81 -8.87
C PHE A 66 -30.28 -3.35 -8.49
N GLU A 67 -30.62 -3.06 -7.23
CA GLU A 67 -30.73 -1.70 -6.72
C GLU A 67 -29.36 -1.00 -6.67
N GLU A 68 -28.32 -1.70 -6.26
CA GLU A 68 -26.94 -1.21 -6.27
C GLU A 68 -26.45 -0.91 -7.70
N LYS A 69 -26.73 -1.80 -8.66
CA LYS A 69 -26.42 -1.60 -10.09
C LYS A 69 -27.26 -0.48 -10.71
N ALA A 70 -28.53 -0.38 -10.38
CA ALA A 70 -29.42 0.68 -10.87
C ALA A 70 -28.99 2.05 -10.37
N MET A 71 -28.50 2.16 -9.12
CA MET A 71 -27.93 3.39 -8.60
C MET A 71 -26.61 3.79 -9.28
N LYS A 72 -25.86 2.80 -9.78
CA LYS A 72 -24.61 3.04 -10.55
C LYS A 72 -24.84 3.47 -12.00
N THR A 73 -25.99 3.15 -12.61
CA THR A 73 -26.12 3.23 -14.07
C THR A 73 -27.12 4.25 -14.62
N ALA A 74 -28.07 4.76 -13.86
CA ALA A 74 -29.11 5.60 -14.45
C ALA A 74 -29.53 6.79 -13.59
N GLY A 75 -29.20 8.00 -14.03
CA GLY A 75 -29.85 9.23 -13.59
C GLY A 75 -29.79 9.48 -12.08
N GLU A 76 -28.69 9.21 -11.54
CA GLU A 76 -28.25 8.91 -10.19
C GLU A 76 -28.70 9.87 -9.09
N ARG A 77 -29.10 11.09 -9.39
CA ARG A 77 -29.31 12.08 -8.34
C ARG A 77 -30.66 12.01 -7.66
N LYS A 78 -31.74 11.91 -8.40
CA LYS A 78 -33.10 12.08 -7.81
C LYS A 78 -33.63 10.83 -7.09
N LEU A 79 -33.41 9.62 -7.65
CA LEU A 79 -33.89 8.39 -7.01
C LEU A 79 -32.99 7.98 -5.83
N GLY A 80 -31.68 8.23 -5.95
CA GLY A 80 -30.71 8.03 -4.90
C GLY A 80 -30.90 8.97 -3.69
N GLU A 81 -31.26 10.23 -3.95
CA GLU A 81 -31.51 11.22 -2.89
C GLU A 81 -32.81 10.90 -2.11
N ALA A 82 -33.87 10.48 -2.78
CA ALA A 82 -35.11 10.12 -2.14
C ALA A 82 -35.03 8.84 -1.28
N ARG A 83 -34.17 7.88 -1.67
CA ARG A 83 -33.95 6.65 -0.89
C ARG A 83 -32.91 6.84 0.21
N ARG A 84 -31.91 7.69 0.03
CA ARG A 84 -30.90 8.04 1.04
C ARG A 84 -31.50 8.72 2.24
N ALA A 85 -32.48 9.59 2.05
CA ALA A 85 -33.13 10.33 3.13
C ALA A 85 -33.92 9.43 4.12
N GLY A 86 -34.03 8.13 3.85
CA GLY A 86 -34.85 7.22 4.64
C GLY A 86 -34.15 6.07 5.36
N ASN A 87 -32.91 5.67 4.95
CA ASN A 87 -32.27 4.50 5.55
C ASN A 87 -30.76 4.73 5.81
N PRO A 88 -30.38 5.05 7.07
CA PRO A 88 -28.99 5.31 7.47
C PRO A 88 -28.05 4.13 7.16
N PHE A 89 -28.54 2.90 7.25
CA PHE A 89 -27.77 1.70 6.92
C PHE A 89 -27.35 1.69 5.44
N VAL A 90 -28.29 1.93 4.52
CA VAL A 90 -28.00 1.96 3.08
C VAL A 90 -27.04 3.09 2.72
N GLU A 91 -27.22 4.24 3.34
CA GLU A 91 -26.33 5.39 3.15
C GLU A 91 -24.88 5.07 3.61
N ALA A 92 -24.74 4.44 4.76
CA ALA A 92 -23.45 4.00 5.27
C ALA A 92 -22.77 2.99 4.34
N VAL A 93 -23.50 1.98 3.85
CA VAL A 93 -22.99 1.00 2.87
C VAL A 93 -22.45 1.72 1.62
N LEU A 94 -23.24 2.60 1.03
CA LEU A 94 -22.85 3.32 -0.20
C LEU A 94 -21.68 4.27 0.02
N THR A 95 -21.59 4.87 1.19
CA THR A 95 -20.49 5.75 1.56
C THR A 95 -19.19 4.97 1.65
N TRP A 96 -19.20 3.83 2.33
CA TRP A 96 -18.03 2.99 2.45
C TRP A 96 -17.63 2.31 1.14
N GLN A 97 -18.59 1.91 0.29
CA GLN A 97 -18.29 1.34 -1.03
C GLN A 97 -17.66 2.35 -2.00
N LYS A 98 -17.82 3.65 -1.78
CA LYS A 98 -17.07 4.67 -2.52
C LYS A 98 -15.59 4.72 -2.11
N VAL A 99 -15.32 4.46 -0.83
CA VAL A 99 -13.96 4.43 -0.29
C VAL A 99 -13.30 3.08 -0.54
N LEU A 100 -14.04 2.00 -0.28
CA LEU A 100 -13.60 0.60 -0.41
C LEU A 100 -14.57 -0.12 -1.38
N PRO A 101 -14.36 -0.04 -2.71
CA PRO A 101 -15.28 -0.62 -3.70
C PRO A 101 -15.40 -2.15 -3.63
N ASP A 102 -14.43 -2.80 -3.02
CA ASP A 102 -14.37 -4.25 -2.76
C ASP A 102 -14.94 -4.65 -1.40
N LEU A 103 -15.59 -3.71 -0.68
CA LEU A 103 -16.28 -4.00 0.58
C LEU A 103 -17.44 -4.98 0.32
N PRO A 104 -17.68 -5.99 1.19
CA PRO A 104 -18.85 -6.85 1.09
C PRO A 104 -20.15 -6.07 0.97
N GLY A 105 -21.06 -6.55 0.12
CA GLY A 105 -22.33 -5.88 -0.18
C GLY A 105 -23.26 -5.74 1.03
N GLY A 106 -24.21 -4.81 0.93
CA GLY A 106 -25.16 -4.52 2.01
C GLY A 106 -26.00 -5.73 2.43
N ALA A 107 -26.30 -6.65 1.47
CA ALA A 107 -27.02 -7.90 1.76
C ALA A 107 -26.27 -8.80 2.77
N PHE A 108 -24.94 -8.88 2.68
CA PHE A 108 -24.13 -9.61 3.65
C PHE A 108 -24.24 -8.98 5.04
N MET A 109 -24.11 -7.67 5.14
CA MET A 109 -24.16 -6.93 6.41
C MET A 109 -25.55 -6.99 7.04
N GLU A 110 -26.60 -6.93 6.22
CA GLU A 110 -27.99 -7.06 6.69
C GLU A 110 -28.27 -8.46 7.25
N ARG A 111 -27.81 -9.51 6.55
CA ARG A 111 -27.89 -10.90 7.04
C ARG A 111 -27.14 -11.05 8.37
N MET A 112 -25.95 -10.50 8.49
CA MET A 112 -25.18 -10.52 9.71
C MET A 112 -25.94 -9.82 10.87
N LEU A 113 -26.54 -8.67 10.60
CA LEU A 113 -27.33 -7.94 11.60
C LEU A 113 -28.56 -8.74 12.07
N ARG A 114 -29.26 -9.40 11.11
CA ARG A 114 -30.35 -10.32 11.44
C ARG A 114 -29.89 -11.48 12.32
N ASN A 115 -28.76 -12.13 11.97
CA ASN A 115 -28.21 -13.24 12.74
C ASN A 115 -27.84 -12.79 14.17
N LEU A 116 -27.22 -11.62 14.35
CA LEU A 116 -26.89 -11.07 15.67
C LEU A 116 -28.14 -10.85 16.52
N ARG A 117 -29.20 -10.28 15.93
CA ARG A 117 -30.50 -10.10 16.61
C ARG A 117 -31.10 -11.44 17.05
N GLN A 118 -31.08 -12.43 16.18
CA GLN A 118 -31.57 -13.77 16.49
C GLN A 118 -30.79 -14.46 17.61
N MET A 119 -29.45 -14.38 17.58
CA MET A 119 -28.60 -14.96 18.62
C MET A 119 -28.89 -14.36 20.00
N LEU A 120 -29.07 -13.04 20.08
CA LEU A 120 -29.42 -12.36 21.33
C LEU A 120 -30.83 -12.73 21.80
N GLN A 121 -31.81 -12.82 20.90
CA GLN A 121 -33.19 -13.24 21.25
C GLN A 121 -33.21 -14.68 21.78
N GLN A 122 -32.31 -15.52 21.33
CA GLN A 122 -32.13 -16.90 21.83
C GLN A 122 -31.33 -16.97 23.15
N GLY A 123 -30.97 -15.84 23.72
CA GLY A 123 -30.19 -15.76 24.97
C GLY A 123 -28.73 -16.24 24.81
N GLN A 124 -28.20 -16.28 23.60
CA GLN A 124 -26.83 -16.65 23.36
C GLN A 124 -25.91 -15.49 23.76
N ASN A 125 -24.82 -15.82 24.44
CA ASN A 125 -23.80 -14.83 24.79
C ASN A 125 -22.94 -14.51 23.57
N VAL A 126 -23.24 -13.39 22.88
CA VAL A 126 -22.49 -12.93 21.72
C VAL A 126 -21.42 -11.94 22.17
N GLY A 127 -20.15 -12.37 22.13
CA GLY A 127 -19.00 -11.54 22.47
C GLY A 127 -18.32 -10.95 21.23
N ALA A 128 -17.41 -9.99 21.46
CA ALA A 128 -16.62 -9.35 20.40
C ALA A 128 -15.89 -10.36 19.50
N GLY A 129 -15.37 -11.46 20.05
CA GLY A 129 -14.71 -12.51 19.26
C GLY A 129 -15.65 -13.23 18.28
N THR A 130 -16.93 -13.43 18.67
CA THR A 130 -17.94 -13.99 17.76
C THR A 130 -18.24 -13.03 16.62
N LEU A 131 -18.41 -11.75 16.91
CA LEU A 131 -18.66 -10.74 15.89
C LEU A 131 -17.48 -10.58 14.95
N LEU A 132 -16.23 -10.56 15.46
CA LEU A 132 -15.03 -10.52 14.60
C LEU A 132 -14.92 -11.74 13.67
N ARG A 133 -15.29 -12.94 14.16
CA ARG A 133 -15.32 -14.15 13.31
C ARG A 133 -16.34 -13.99 12.18
N MET A 134 -17.55 -13.53 12.48
CA MET A 134 -18.61 -13.30 11.49
C MET A 134 -18.19 -12.24 10.45
N LEU A 135 -17.52 -11.17 10.87
CA LEU A 135 -16.93 -10.18 9.96
C LEU A 135 -15.87 -10.81 9.05
N GLY A 136 -15.05 -11.71 9.61
CA GLY A 136 -14.03 -12.46 8.87
C GLY A 136 -14.59 -13.37 7.77
N GLU A 137 -15.84 -13.84 7.91
CA GLU A 137 -16.54 -14.59 6.85
C GLU A 137 -16.83 -13.71 5.61
N GLY A 138 -17.04 -12.41 5.81
CA GLY A 138 -17.23 -11.44 4.73
C GLY A 138 -15.92 -10.92 4.15
N SER A 139 -14.96 -10.63 5.02
CA SER A 139 -13.63 -10.18 4.61
C SER A 139 -12.62 -10.35 5.74
N GLY A 140 -11.45 -10.87 5.39
CA GLY A 140 -10.29 -10.91 6.29
C GLY A 140 -9.57 -9.58 6.45
N ASP A 141 -9.89 -8.57 5.62
CA ASP A 141 -9.22 -7.27 5.63
C ASP A 141 -9.67 -6.41 6.81
N PRO A 142 -8.75 -5.91 7.68
CA PRO A 142 -9.09 -5.10 8.84
C PRO A 142 -9.82 -3.79 8.49
N SER A 143 -9.54 -3.18 7.33
CA SER A 143 -10.23 -1.95 6.89
C SER A 143 -11.68 -2.24 6.51
N HIS A 144 -11.95 -3.38 5.87
CA HIS A 144 -13.31 -3.85 5.59
C HIS A 144 -14.07 -4.16 6.88
N GLN A 145 -13.44 -4.89 7.82
CA GLN A 145 -14.06 -5.22 9.10
C GLN A 145 -14.43 -3.95 9.88
N PHE A 146 -13.56 -2.93 9.87
CA PHE A 146 -13.84 -1.64 10.48
C PHE A 146 -15.03 -0.93 9.80
N ALA A 147 -15.04 -0.88 8.47
CA ALA A 147 -16.14 -0.30 7.70
C ALA A 147 -17.47 -1.04 7.93
N MET A 148 -17.45 -2.37 7.97
CA MET A 148 -18.62 -3.18 8.27
C MET A 148 -19.17 -2.92 9.68
N LEU A 149 -18.32 -2.74 10.69
CA LEU A 149 -18.75 -2.37 12.04
C LEU A 149 -19.43 -1.01 12.07
N ASP A 150 -18.91 -0.04 11.31
CA ASP A 150 -19.54 1.28 11.20
C ASP A 150 -20.93 1.19 10.53
N VAL A 151 -21.04 0.43 9.45
CA VAL A 151 -22.33 0.17 8.78
C VAL A 151 -23.31 -0.53 9.70
N LEU A 152 -22.88 -1.55 10.46
CA LEU A 152 -23.74 -2.22 11.44
C LEU A 152 -24.26 -1.26 12.51
N GLU A 153 -23.42 -0.37 13.01
CA GLU A 153 -23.80 0.64 13.99
C GLU A 153 -24.94 1.54 13.48
N GLN A 154 -24.87 1.94 12.20
CA GLN A 154 -25.91 2.75 11.55
C GLN A 154 -27.22 1.97 11.31
N GLY A 155 -27.15 0.65 11.21
CA GLY A 155 -28.32 -0.22 11.07
C GLY A 155 -29.03 -0.55 12.38
N LEU A 156 -28.50 -0.12 13.54
CA LEU A 156 -29.08 -0.41 14.85
C LEU A 156 -30.17 0.59 15.23
N ALA A 157 -31.34 0.07 15.64
CA ALA A 157 -32.41 0.90 16.20
C ALA A 157 -32.03 1.51 17.56
N ALA A 158 -32.69 2.61 17.95
CA ALA A 158 -32.42 3.30 19.21
C ALA A 158 -32.57 2.41 20.45
N GLY A 159 -33.42 1.40 20.39
CA GLY A 159 -33.65 0.45 21.49
C GLY A 159 -32.65 -0.70 21.60
N GLU A 160 -31.73 -0.87 20.64
CA GLU A 160 -30.78 -1.99 20.58
C GLU A 160 -29.46 -1.66 21.31
N GLY A 161 -29.56 -1.23 22.57
CA GLY A 161 -28.37 -0.80 23.34
C GLY A 161 -27.32 -1.87 23.56
N GLU A 162 -27.72 -3.14 23.73
CA GLU A 162 -26.81 -4.27 23.92
C GLU A 162 -25.99 -4.52 22.65
N LEU A 163 -26.63 -4.58 21.47
CA LEU A 163 -25.93 -4.71 20.19
C LEU A 163 -25.00 -3.53 19.91
N ARG A 164 -25.45 -2.33 20.22
CA ARG A 164 -24.62 -1.13 20.05
C ARG A 164 -23.39 -1.19 20.95
N GLY A 165 -23.53 -1.64 22.20
CA GLY A 165 -22.43 -1.87 23.11
C GLY A 165 -21.45 -2.92 22.56
N LEU A 166 -21.97 -4.02 22.03
CA LEU A 166 -21.16 -5.08 21.39
C LEU A 166 -20.38 -4.56 20.18
N VAL A 167 -21.03 -3.86 19.25
CA VAL A 167 -20.39 -3.28 18.05
C VAL A 167 -19.30 -2.29 18.45
N ALA A 168 -19.60 -1.39 19.40
CA ALA A 168 -18.63 -0.41 19.89
C ALA A 168 -17.42 -1.07 20.57
N ALA A 169 -17.65 -2.10 21.40
CA ALA A 169 -16.57 -2.87 22.05
C ALA A 169 -15.71 -3.62 21.00
N THR A 170 -16.35 -4.23 20.00
CA THR A 170 -15.65 -4.93 18.92
C THR A 170 -14.82 -3.97 18.08
N ARG A 171 -15.37 -2.80 17.73
CA ARG A 171 -14.66 -1.74 17.00
C ARG A 171 -13.44 -1.26 17.76
N ARG A 172 -13.56 -1.05 19.08
CA ARG A 172 -12.43 -0.67 19.93
C ARG A 172 -11.34 -1.75 19.93
N ALA A 173 -11.71 -3.02 20.17
CA ALA A 173 -10.78 -4.13 20.19
C ALA A 173 -10.06 -4.31 18.82
N LEU A 174 -10.80 -4.17 17.72
CA LEU A 174 -10.22 -4.22 16.36
C LEU A 174 -9.24 -3.07 16.12
N THR A 175 -9.60 -1.84 16.53
CA THR A 175 -8.75 -0.67 16.38
C THR A 175 -7.48 -0.75 17.24
N GLU A 176 -7.59 -1.28 18.46
CA GLU A 176 -6.44 -1.49 19.35
C GLU A 176 -5.48 -2.56 18.77
N ALA A 177 -6.04 -3.64 18.19
CA ALA A 177 -5.23 -4.74 17.66
C ALA A 177 -4.67 -4.46 16.24
N LYS A 178 -5.41 -3.73 15.39
CA LYS A 178 -5.16 -3.59 13.95
C LYS A 178 -5.25 -2.14 13.44
N GLY A 179 -5.11 -1.18 14.34
CA GLY A 179 -5.22 0.25 14.01
C GLY A 179 -4.34 0.70 12.84
N PRO A 180 -3.04 0.37 12.82
CA PRO A 180 -2.15 0.71 11.71
C PRO A 180 -2.63 0.16 10.37
N GLU A 181 -3.04 -1.12 10.33
CA GLU A 181 -3.51 -1.77 9.10
C GLU A 181 -4.85 -1.19 8.60
N ILE A 182 -5.73 -0.80 9.53
CA ILE A 182 -7.00 -0.13 9.21
C ILE A 182 -6.72 1.23 8.57
N ARG A 183 -5.89 2.06 9.23
CA ARG A 183 -5.52 3.37 8.70
C ARG A 183 -4.85 3.27 7.34
N ALA A 184 -3.87 2.37 7.20
CA ALA A 184 -3.20 2.14 5.93
C ALA A 184 -4.21 1.84 4.81
N GLY A 185 -5.16 0.92 5.03
CA GLY A 185 -6.17 0.58 4.03
C GLY A 185 -7.10 1.73 3.68
N ILE A 186 -7.53 2.54 4.65
CA ILE A 186 -8.42 3.69 4.43
C ILE A 186 -7.67 4.87 3.79
N ASN A 187 -6.49 5.23 4.31
CA ASN A 187 -5.72 6.36 3.80
C ASN A 187 -5.24 6.15 2.36
N LEU A 188 -4.93 4.90 2.00
CA LEU A 188 -4.49 4.55 0.67
C LEU A 188 -5.63 4.20 -0.30
N ALA A 189 -6.88 4.17 0.15
CA ALA A 189 -8.02 3.70 -0.65
C ALA A 189 -8.14 4.41 -2.00
N GLU A 190 -7.98 5.74 -2.04
CA GLU A 190 -8.03 6.52 -3.30
C GLU A 190 -6.91 6.10 -4.27
N GLN A 191 -5.69 5.93 -3.77
CA GLN A 191 -4.55 5.50 -4.57
C GLN A 191 -4.72 4.06 -5.08
N ILE A 192 -5.20 3.16 -4.21
CA ILE A 192 -5.48 1.77 -4.57
C ILE A 192 -6.56 1.71 -5.65
N ASN A 193 -7.66 2.45 -5.47
CA ASN A 193 -8.76 2.50 -6.44
C ASN A 193 -8.33 3.04 -7.80
N ALA A 194 -7.36 3.97 -7.83
CA ALA A 194 -6.83 4.52 -9.07
C ALA A 194 -5.90 3.56 -9.83
N GLN A 195 -5.26 2.62 -9.13
CA GLN A 195 -4.27 1.71 -9.72
C GLN A 195 -4.80 0.31 -9.98
N ALA A 196 -5.69 -0.18 -9.11
CA ALA A 196 -6.19 -1.56 -9.17
C ALA A 196 -7.27 -1.73 -10.24
N LYS A 197 -7.22 -2.86 -10.95
CA LYS A 197 -8.21 -3.25 -11.96
C LYS A 197 -9.37 -4.09 -11.39
N GLY A 198 -9.28 -4.50 -10.13
CA GLY A 198 -10.29 -5.33 -9.48
C GLY A 198 -9.98 -5.64 -8.01
N PRO A 199 -10.90 -6.33 -7.32
CA PRO A 199 -10.81 -6.56 -5.88
C PRO A 199 -9.53 -7.29 -5.43
N GLU A 200 -9.09 -8.29 -6.21
CA GLU A 200 -7.87 -9.05 -5.89
C GLU A 200 -6.61 -8.16 -5.94
N GLU A 201 -6.55 -7.25 -6.91
CA GLU A 201 -5.43 -6.32 -7.04
C GLU A 201 -5.49 -5.25 -5.95
N MET A 202 -6.69 -4.79 -5.55
CA MET A 202 -6.88 -3.90 -4.39
C MET A 202 -6.33 -4.54 -3.11
N GLN A 203 -6.71 -5.79 -2.85
CA GLN A 203 -6.20 -6.54 -1.71
C GLN A 203 -4.69 -6.71 -1.78
N SER A 204 -4.16 -7.09 -2.94
CA SER A 204 -2.72 -7.25 -3.16
C SER A 204 -1.92 -5.96 -2.93
N LEU A 205 -2.47 -4.79 -3.26
CA LEU A 205 -1.83 -3.50 -2.97
C LEU A 205 -1.87 -3.16 -1.47
N ARG A 206 -2.99 -3.44 -0.78
CA ARG A 206 -3.06 -3.28 0.69
C ARG A 206 -2.05 -4.18 1.39
N ASP A 207 -1.97 -5.45 0.98
CA ASP A 207 -1.03 -6.41 1.56
C ASP A 207 0.41 -6.03 1.28
N LEU A 208 0.71 -5.51 0.08
CA LEU A 208 2.03 -4.97 -0.26
C LEU A 208 2.43 -3.86 0.71
N TYR A 209 1.58 -2.86 0.89
CA TYR A 209 1.88 -1.75 1.79
C TYR A 209 2.07 -2.23 3.24
N ARG A 210 1.16 -3.08 3.72
CA ARG A 210 1.21 -3.63 5.08
C ARG A 210 2.42 -4.53 5.31
N GLY A 211 2.82 -5.31 4.32
CA GLY A 211 4.00 -6.18 4.40
C GLY A 211 5.30 -5.40 4.45
N GLU A 212 5.46 -4.40 3.59
CA GLU A 212 6.71 -3.66 3.43
C GLU A 212 6.86 -2.50 4.43
N VAL A 213 5.77 -1.77 4.70
CA VAL A 213 5.81 -0.57 5.55
C VAL A 213 5.55 -0.92 7.02
N LEU A 214 4.51 -1.70 7.32
CA LEU A 214 4.21 -2.10 8.69
C LEU A 214 5.09 -3.26 9.16
N GLY A 215 5.78 -3.95 8.25
CA GLY A 215 6.64 -5.09 8.52
C GLY A 215 8.08 -4.76 8.94
N PHE A 216 8.50 -3.49 9.00
CA PHE A 216 9.84 -3.06 9.42
C PHE A 216 10.99 -3.64 8.57
N THR A 217 10.90 -3.55 7.26
CA THR A 217 11.91 -4.09 6.35
C THR A 217 13.11 -3.15 6.19
N THR A 218 14.31 -3.74 5.99
CA THR A 218 15.49 -2.99 5.53
C THR A 218 15.38 -2.73 4.02
N PRO A 219 16.14 -1.76 3.44
CA PRO A 219 16.14 -1.52 2.01
C PRO A 219 16.40 -2.77 1.18
N GLN A 220 17.36 -3.60 1.57
CA GLN A 220 17.71 -4.83 0.87
C GLN A 220 16.61 -5.89 0.99
N ALA A 221 16.01 -6.04 2.18
CA ALA A 221 14.91 -6.98 2.40
C ALA A 221 13.66 -6.52 1.64
N CYS A 222 13.34 -5.24 1.66
CA CYS A 222 12.26 -4.64 0.89
C CYS A 222 12.46 -4.89 -0.62
N PHE A 223 13.65 -4.64 -1.15
CA PHE A 223 13.96 -4.92 -2.56
C PHE A 223 13.73 -6.39 -2.93
N ARG A 224 14.24 -7.33 -2.11
CA ARG A 224 14.06 -8.78 -2.35
C ARG A 224 12.59 -9.20 -2.28
N SER A 225 11.86 -8.67 -1.31
CA SER A 225 10.42 -8.93 -1.14
C SER A 225 9.63 -8.41 -2.34
N LEU A 226 9.88 -7.18 -2.76
CA LEU A 226 9.24 -6.58 -3.94
C LEU A 226 9.54 -7.37 -5.23
N LEU A 227 10.79 -7.78 -5.41
CA LEU A 227 11.18 -8.59 -6.56
C LEU A 227 10.47 -9.95 -6.57
N ALA A 228 10.37 -10.60 -5.42
CA ALA A 228 9.70 -11.90 -5.28
C ALA A 228 8.18 -11.80 -5.47
N THR A 229 7.53 -10.74 -4.99
CA THR A 229 6.07 -10.60 -5.00
C THR A 229 5.54 -9.95 -6.28
N ARG A 230 6.28 -9.02 -6.88
CA ARG A 230 5.86 -8.25 -8.06
C ARG A 230 6.55 -8.66 -9.35
N GLY A 231 7.70 -9.32 -9.23
CA GLY A 231 8.53 -9.71 -10.35
C GLY A 231 9.34 -8.55 -10.94
N ALA A 232 10.29 -8.90 -11.80
CA ALA A 232 11.06 -7.92 -12.54
C ALA A 232 10.16 -7.11 -13.51
N GLY A 233 10.45 -5.83 -13.66
CA GLY A 233 9.70 -4.90 -14.51
C GLY A 233 8.57 -4.15 -13.80
N ARG A 234 8.19 -4.50 -12.56
CA ARG A 234 7.15 -3.81 -11.78
C ARG A 234 7.68 -3.18 -10.48
N LEU A 235 8.97 -3.27 -10.24
CA LEU A 235 9.62 -2.72 -9.04
C LEU A 235 9.46 -1.21 -8.94
N GLY A 236 9.61 -0.48 -10.04
CA GLY A 236 9.44 0.96 -10.09
C GLY A 236 8.05 1.41 -9.68
N GLU A 237 7.01 0.74 -10.21
CA GLU A 237 5.61 1.00 -9.86
C GLU A 237 5.34 0.71 -8.38
N ALA A 238 5.88 -0.39 -7.85
CA ALA A 238 5.74 -0.76 -6.45
C ALA A 238 6.40 0.26 -5.52
N LEU A 239 7.63 0.70 -5.83
CA LEU A 239 8.32 1.74 -5.05
C LEU A 239 7.58 3.08 -5.09
N ASP A 240 7.05 3.48 -6.24
CA ASP A 240 6.25 4.70 -6.38
C ASP A 240 4.95 4.60 -5.56
N PHE A 241 4.31 3.42 -5.55
CA PHE A 241 3.12 3.16 -4.73
C PHE A 241 3.44 3.28 -3.23
N LEU A 242 4.50 2.61 -2.76
CA LEU A 242 4.91 2.65 -1.36
C LEU A 242 5.30 4.07 -0.92
N MET A 243 6.05 4.79 -1.75
CA MET A 243 6.46 6.17 -1.46
C MET A 243 5.26 7.11 -1.30
N LYS A 244 4.28 7.02 -2.22
CA LYS A 244 3.04 7.79 -2.14
C LYS A 244 2.21 7.37 -0.92
N GLY A 245 2.12 6.06 -0.64
CA GLY A 245 1.41 5.52 0.50
C GLY A 245 1.96 6.02 1.83
N CYS A 246 3.28 5.94 2.04
CA CYS A 246 3.94 6.52 3.22
C CYS A 246 3.67 8.03 3.33
N GLY A 247 3.71 8.76 2.21
CA GLY A 247 3.40 10.18 2.17
C GLY A 247 1.97 10.49 2.62
N LEU A 248 0.99 9.70 2.18
CA LEU A 248 -0.41 9.84 2.59
C LEU A 248 -0.61 9.53 4.08
N ASP A 249 0.01 8.46 4.58
CA ASP A 249 -0.05 8.10 6.01
C ASP A 249 0.55 9.20 6.90
N LEU A 250 1.65 9.83 6.46
CA LEU A 250 2.26 10.95 7.18
C LEU A 250 1.45 12.25 7.07
N GLN A 251 0.69 12.45 5.99
CA GLN A 251 -0.17 13.63 5.81
C GLN A 251 -1.49 13.55 6.58
N SER A 252 -1.91 12.36 6.95
CA SER A 252 -3.18 12.10 7.65
C SER A 252 -2.95 11.40 8.99
N PRO A 253 -2.15 11.98 9.92
CA PRO A 253 -1.91 11.36 11.21
C PRO A 253 -3.23 11.33 12.01
N SER A 254 -3.57 10.16 12.53
CA SER A 254 -4.71 10.01 13.43
C SER A 254 -4.29 10.39 14.86
N PRO A 255 -5.17 11.00 15.67
CA PRO A 255 -4.92 11.23 17.09
C PRO A 255 -4.56 9.96 17.89
N SER A 256 -4.97 8.79 17.39
CA SER A 256 -4.64 7.49 17.97
C SER A 256 -3.28 6.93 17.50
N GLN A 257 -2.60 7.62 16.60
CA GLN A 257 -1.30 7.18 16.07
C GLN A 257 -0.17 7.56 17.04
N SER A 258 0.62 6.58 17.43
CA SER A 258 1.72 6.85 18.34
C SER A 258 2.89 7.57 17.64
N PRO A 259 3.72 8.33 18.39
CA PRO A 259 4.95 8.91 17.84
C PRO A 259 5.88 7.85 17.24
N GLU A 260 5.91 6.65 17.80
CA GLU A 260 6.72 5.52 17.35
C GLU A 260 6.25 5.03 15.98
N GLU A 261 4.93 4.94 15.76
CA GLU A 261 4.36 4.60 14.45
C GLU A 261 4.71 5.64 13.39
N LEU A 262 4.59 6.93 13.72
CA LEU A 262 4.97 8.01 12.81
C LEU A 262 6.47 7.96 12.47
N HIS A 263 7.31 7.72 13.46
CA HIS A 263 8.76 7.59 13.27
C HIS A 263 9.09 6.40 12.37
N ARG A 264 8.37 5.28 12.53
CA ARG A 264 8.52 4.11 11.68
C ARG A 264 8.15 4.39 10.24
N VAL A 265 6.95 4.94 9.98
CA VAL A 265 6.50 5.28 8.60
C VAL A 265 7.48 6.24 7.93
N LEU A 266 8.04 7.20 8.68
CA LEU A 266 9.09 8.08 8.17
C LEU A 266 10.37 7.32 7.83
N GLY A 267 10.76 6.34 8.66
CA GLY A 267 11.90 5.45 8.40
C GLY A 267 11.70 4.61 7.13
N ASP A 268 10.51 4.05 6.98
CA ASP A 268 10.14 3.25 5.80
C ASP A 268 10.09 4.11 4.53
N LEU A 269 9.55 5.33 4.60
CA LEU A 269 9.60 6.28 3.49
C LEU A 269 11.04 6.57 3.05
N GLN A 270 11.94 6.82 4.01
CA GLN A 270 13.36 7.03 3.70
C GLN A 270 13.99 5.80 3.07
N CYS A 271 13.63 4.60 3.52
CA CYS A 271 14.06 3.32 2.96
C CYS A 271 13.64 3.18 1.49
N VAL A 272 12.37 3.40 1.20
CA VAL A 272 11.82 3.34 -0.17
C VAL A 272 12.45 4.40 -1.07
N MET A 273 12.66 5.62 -0.55
CA MET A 273 13.35 6.70 -1.30
C MET A 273 14.81 6.34 -1.64
N VAL A 274 15.53 5.70 -0.72
CA VAL A 274 16.91 5.24 -0.97
C VAL A 274 16.89 4.19 -2.09
N LEU A 275 16.02 3.19 -2.01
CA LEU A 275 15.88 2.17 -3.05
C LEU A 275 15.53 2.77 -4.41
N LYS A 276 14.54 3.66 -4.45
CA LYS A 276 14.14 4.33 -5.69
C LYS A 276 15.29 5.12 -6.30
N THR A 277 16.05 5.85 -5.47
CA THR A 277 17.21 6.62 -5.93
C THR A 277 18.29 5.72 -6.54
N VAL A 278 18.60 4.59 -5.91
CA VAL A 278 19.57 3.63 -6.45
C VAL A 278 19.09 3.05 -7.77
N MET A 279 17.83 2.62 -7.83
CA MET A 279 17.23 2.02 -9.02
C MET A 279 17.20 2.99 -10.20
N ASP A 280 16.79 4.24 -9.96
CA ASP A 280 16.74 5.27 -11.02
C ASP A 280 18.14 5.56 -11.57
N LYS A 281 19.16 5.64 -10.70
CA LYS A 281 20.56 5.81 -11.12
C LYS A 281 21.06 4.62 -11.97
N MET A 282 20.78 3.40 -11.53
CA MET A 282 21.21 2.19 -12.26
C MET A 282 20.47 2.06 -13.60
N THR A 283 19.20 2.39 -13.64
CA THR A 283 18.41 2.41 -14.88
C THR A 283 18.94 3.48 -15.85
N ALA A 284 19.25 4.67 -15.36
CA ALA A 284 19.83 5.73 -16.16
C ALA A 284 21.23 5.34 -16.71
N LEU A 285 22.07 4.68 -15.88
CA LEU A 285 23.38 4.22 -16.28
C LEU A 285 23.30 3.20 -17.42
N VAL A 286 22.43 2.19 -17.29
CA VAL A 286 22.18 1.21 -18.34
C VAL A 286 21.70 1.88 -19.65
N GLY A 287 20.79 2.86 -19.54
CA GLY A 287 20.32 3.64 -20.69
C GLY A 287 21.42 4.46 -21.37
N LYS A 288 22.36 5.03 -20.60
CA LYS A 288 23.53 5.74 -21.14
C LYS A 288 24.47 4.82 -21.93
N MET A 289 24.67 3.57 -21.49
CA MET A 289 25.48 2.60 -22.23
C MET A 289 24.95 2.38 -23.65
N ALA A 290 23.62 2.18 -23.76
CA ALA A 290 22.98 1.98 -25.05
C ALA A 290 23.04 3.25 -25.94
N THR A 291 22.80 4.42 -25.37
CA THR A 291 22.68 5.67 -26.14
C THR A 291 24.03 6.30 -26.53
N GLN A 292 25.05 6.23 -25.67
CA GLN A 292 26.34 6.88 -25.90
C GLN A 292 27.38 5.97 -26.53
N PHE A 293 27.36 4.68 -26.18
CA PHE A 293 28.36 3.72 -26.64
C PHE A 293 27.79 2.70 -27.64
N GLY A 294 26.48 2.66 -27.86
CA GLY A 294 25.82 1.65 -28.67
C GLY A 294 25.92 0.24 -28.09
N GLU A 295 26.27 0.12 -26.81
CA GLU A 295 26.39 -1.15 -26.11
C GLU A 295 25.14 -1.41 -25.25
N THR A 296 24.52 -2.56 -25.48
CA THR A 296 23.37 -2.99 -24.66
C THR A 296 23.89 -3.76 -23.45
N CYS A 297 23.69 -3.20 -22.28
CA CYS A 297 24.01 -3.89 -21.04
C CYS A 297 23.10 -5.13 -20.86
N LEU A 298 23.70 -6.29 -20.56
CA LEU A 298 22.97 -7.54 -20.33
C LEU A 298 22.12 -7.50 -19.05
N LEU A 299 22.54 -6.70 -18.07
CA LEU A 299 21.75 -6.42 -16.86
C LEU A 299 20.87 -5.19 -17.12
N ASN A 300 19.58 -5.31 -16.85
CA ASN A 300 18.70 -4.15 -16.79
C ASN A 300 18.91 -3.37 -15.47
N GLY A 301 18.29 -2.19 -15.33
CA GLY A 301 18.45 -1.32 -14.16
C GLY A 301 18.06 -2.01 -12.84
N GLU A 302 17.03 -2.84 -12.83
CA GLU A 302 16.59 -3.59 -11.64
C GLU A 302 17.61 -4.66 -11.24
N ALA A 303 18.11 -5.45 -12.20
CA ALA A 303 19.10 -6.48 -11.94
C ALA A 303 20.43 -5.87 -11.48
N LEU A 304 20.84 -4.74 -12.09
CA LEU A 304 21.99 -3.99 -11.64
C LEU A 304 21.81 -3.44 -10.22
N THR A 305 20.65 -2.90 -9.90
CA THR A 305 20.29 -2.46 -8.54
C THR A 305 20.45 -3.61 -7.55
N GLY A 306 19.93 -4.79 -7.87
CA GLY A 306 20.09 -5.99 -7.02
C GLY A 306 21.54 -6.36 -6.76
N ARG A 307 22.42 -6.23 -7.76
CA ARG A 307 23.86 -6.46 -7.59
C ARG A 307 24.53 -5.41 -6.70
N ILE A 308 24.16 -4.15 -6.86
CA ILE A 308 24.67 -3.07 -6.00
C ILE A 308 24.23 -3.27 -4.56
N LEU A 309 22.96 -3.60 -4.32
CA LEU A 309 22.47 -3.89 -2.96
C LEU A 309 23.17 -5.10 -2.34
N ALA A 310 23.48 -6.14 -3.12
CA ALA A 310 24.26 -7.27 -2.63
C ALA A 310 25.67 -6.86 -2.18
N PHE A 311 26.30 -5.90 -2.85
CA PHE A 311 27.60 -5.37 -2.41
C PHE A 311 27.48 -4.63 -1.07
N THR A 312 26.39 -3.95 -0.81
CA THR A 312 26.21 -3.25 0.50
C THR A 312 26.04 -4.21 1.68
N GLU A 313 25.70 -5.48 1.42
CA GLU A 313 25.61 -6.55 2.41
C GLU A 313 26.92 -7.38 2.50
N THR A 314 27.89 -7.12 1.63
CA THR A 314 29.13 -7.90 1.54
C THR A 314 30.25 -7.16 2.30
N PRO A 315 30.77 -7.73 3.41
CA PRO A 315 31.73 -7.02 4.26
C PRO A 315 33.10 -6.77 3.61
N PHE A 316 33.45 -7.52 2.56
CA PHE A 316 34.73 -7.42 1.87
C PHE A 316 34.52 -7.42 0.35
N VAL A 317 34.21 -6.24 -0.20
CA VAL A 317 34.22 -6.05 -1.65
C VAL A 317 35.64 -5.73 -2.09
N VAL A 318 36.10 -6.42 -3.16
CA VAL A 318 37.43 -6.24 -3.75
C VAL A 318 37.30 -5.84 -5.24
N PRO A 319 38.34 -5.27 -5.89
CA PRO A 319 38.27 -4.85 -7.27
C PRO A 319 37.81 -5.95 -8.26
N ALA A 320 38.12 -7.22 -7.95
CA ALA A 320 37.65 -8.35 -8.75
C ALA A 320 36.12 -8.50 -8.77
N ASN A 321 35.40 -8.10 -7.68
CA ASN A 321 33.95 -8.13 -7.67
C ASN A 321 33.37 -7.05 -8.61
N ILE A 322 34.01 -5.90 -8.70
CA ILE A 322 33.63 -4.82 -9.64
C ILE A 322 33.90 -5.27 -11.08
N ALA A 323 35.03 -5.92 -11.34
CA ALA A 323 35.32 -6.51 -12.65
C ALA A 323 34.21 -7.51 -13.05
N GLN A 324 33.84 -8.44 -12.17
CA GLN A 324 32.76 -9.39 -12.41
C GLN A 324 31.40 -8.73 -12.69
N LEU A 325 31.12 -7.59 -12.05
CA LEU A 325 29.90 -6.83 -12.32
C LEU A 325 29.91 -6.25 -13.73
N ILE A 326 31.06 -5.67 -14.18
CA ILE A 326 31.23 -5.10 -15.50
C ILE A 326 31.15 -6.21 -16.56
N ASP A 327 31.78 -7.35 -16.32
CA ASP A 327 31.69 -8.53 -17.18
C ASP A 327 30.23 -9.04 -17.28
N ALA A 328 29.49 -9.05 -16.17
CA ALA A 328 28.09 -9.43 -16.18
C ALA A 328 27.20 -8.44 -16.96
N CYS A 329 27.61 -7.17 -17.07
CA CYS A 329 26.97 -6.21 -17.96
C CYS A 329 27.26 -6.46 -19.44
N GLY A 330 28.29 -7.24 -19.78
CA GLY A 330 28.63 -7.58 -21.14
C GLY A 330 29.25 -6.44 -21.95
N LEU A 331 29.87 -5.45 -21.27
CA LEU A 331 30.50 -4.30 -21.91
C LEU A 331 31.82 -4.71 -22.60
N ALA A 332 31.90 -4.59 -23.91
CA ALA A 332 33.05 -5.04 -24.69
C ALA A 332 34.11 -3.95 -24.86
N GLN A 333 33.67 -2.69 -25.03
CA GLN A 333 34.58 -1.57 -25.30
C GLN A 333 35.24 -1.07 -24.02
N LEU A 334 36.56 -0.90 -23.99
CA LEU A 334 37.26 -0.37 -22.83
C LEU A 334 36.78 1.02 -22.43
N LEU A 335 36.42 1.86 -23.38
CA LEU A 335 35.89 3.20 -23.11
C LEU A 335 34.52 3.15 -22.41
N ALA A 336 33.68 2.20 -22.83
CA ALA A 336 32.39 1.96 -22.15
C ALA A 336 32.56 1.44 -20.71
N GLN A 337 33.53 0.53 -20.50
CA GLN A 337 33.91 0.02 -19.19
C GLN A 337 34.40 1.15 -18.26
N LEU A 338 35.28 2.02 -18.79
CA LEU A 338 35.80 3.20 -18.06
C LEU A 338 34.66 4.14 -17.65
N TYR A 339 33.81 4.48 -18.59
CA TYR A 339 32.67 5.36 -18.30
C TYR A 339 31.73 4.72 -17.26
N PHE A 340 31.36 3.46 -17.44
CA PHE A 340 30.49 2.73 -16.53
C PHE A 340 31.08 2.67 -15.12
N CYS A 341 32.39 2.35 -15.00
CA CYS A 341 33.06 2.32 -13.70
C CYS A 341 33.14 3.70 -13.05
N THR A 342 33.38 4.76 -13.81
CA THR A 342 33.38 6.16 -13.31
C THR A 342 32.02 6.53 -12.72
N GLU A 343 30.94 6.20 -13.43
CA GLU A 343 29.57 6.45 -12.94
C GLU A 343 29.25 5.61 -11.70
N LEU A 344 29.75 4.36 -11.61
CA LEU A 344 29.61 3.52 -10.43
C LEU A 344 30.31 4.12 -9.20
N VAL A 345 31.56 4.56 -9.35
CA VAL A 345 32.31 5.25 -8.27
C VAL A 345 31.51 6.46 -7.79
N GLY A 346 31.01 7.27 -8.74
CA GLY A 346 30.17 8.42 -8.41
C GLY A 346 28.87 8.04 -7.70
N ALA A 347 28.26 6.90 -8.09
CA ALA A 347 27.05 6.38 -7.45
C ALA A 347 27.35 5.88 -6.03
N PHE A 348 28.46 5.13 -5.81
CA PHE A 348 28.85 4.59 -4.49
C PHE A 348 29.13 5.68 -3.47
N ARG A 349 29.76 6.78 -3.86
CA ARG A 349 29.93 7.98 -3.02
C ARG A 349 28.62 8.57 -2.51
N GLN A 350 27.55 8.40 -3.27
CA GLN A 350 26.24 8.96 -2.97
C GLN A 350 25.27 7.94 -2.37
N LEU A 351 25.71 6.70 -2.13
CA LEU A 351 24.89 5.71 -1.44
C LEU A 351 24.60 6.17 -0.01
N SER A 352 23.37 5.96 0.41
CA SER A 352 22.96 6.24 1.78
C SER A 352 23.72 5.34 2.77
N PRO A 353 24.26 5.88 3.87
CA PRO A 353 24.84 5.07 4.96
C PRO A 353 23.89 3.99 5.49
N ARG A 354 22.58 4.20 5.35
CA ARG A 354 21.54 3.22 5.78
C ARG A 354 21.57 1.89 5.02
N LEU A 355 22.25 1.82 3.88
CA LEU A 355 22.45 0.59 3.12
C LEU A 355 23.56 -0.31 3.70
N PHE A 356 24.34 0.17 4.63
CA PHE A 356 25.51 -0.51 5.16
C PHE A 356 25.30 -0.82 6.64
N ALA A 357 25.83 -1.96 7.08
CA ALA A 357 25.88 -2.29 8.49
C ALA A 357 26.94 -1.43 9.22
N ASP A 358 28.05 -1.09 8.55
CA ASP A 358 29.11 -0.22 8.99
C ASP A 358 29.46 0.79 7.89
N GLU A 359 29.66 2.04 8.26
CA GLU A 359 30.09 3.08 7.32
C GLU A 359 31.45 2.76 6.67
N ALA A 360 32.31 2.01 7.36
CA ALA A 360 33.57 1.54 6.79
C ALA A 360 33.36 0.64 5.55
N ASP A 361 32.26 -0.10 5.47
CA ASP A 361 31.97 -0.95 4.31
C ASP A 361 31.63 -0.10 3.08
N ARG A 362 31.03 1.07 3.26
CA ARG A 362 30.80 2.03 2.18
C ARG A 362 32.11 2.52 1.57
N PHE A 363 33.07 2.89 2.41
CA PHE A 363 34.39 3.33 1.94
C PHE A 363 35.14 2.20 1.24
N ARG A 364 35.08 0.96 1.76
CA ARG A 364 35.68 -0.21 1.09
C ARG A 364 35.09 -0.48 -0.29
N LEU A 365 33.78 -0.33 -0.43
CA LEU A 365 33.12 -0.47 -1.74
C LEU A 365 33.58 0.62 -2.71
N GLU A 366 33.69 1.85 -2.26
CA GLU A 366 34.19 2.98 -3.05
C GLU A 366 35.66 2.74 -3.46
N ASP A 367 36.51 2.37 -2.50
CA ASP A 367 37.94 2.11 -2.75
C ASP A 367 38.12 0.96 -3.77
N ALA A 368 37.37 -0.14 -3.62
CA ALA A 368 37.44 -1.26 -4.56
C ALA A 368 37.03 -0.85 -5.99
N ALA A 369 36.03 0.00 -6.12
CA ALA A 369 35.61 0.51 -7.43
C ALA A 369 36.63 1.50 -8.01
N GLN A 370 37.21 2.36 -7.19
CA GLN A 370 38.25 3.30 -7.59
C GLN A 370 39.52 2.55 -8.05
N GLU A 371 39.98 1.55 -7.29
CA GLU A 371 41.13 0.73 -7.66
C GLU A 371 40.91 0.00 -8.98
N HIS A 372 39.69 -0.53 -9.22
CA HIS A 372 39.38 -1.14 -10.51
C HIS A 372 39.38 -0.11 -11.64
N LEU A 373 38.84 1.08 -11.44
CA LEU A 373 38.86 2.19 -12.40
C LEU A 373 40.30 2.57 -12.77
N ASP A 374 41.17 2.71 -11.78
CA ASP A 374 42.59 3.03 -12.00
C ASP A 374 43.30 1.96 -12.85
N GLY A 375 42.94 0.68 -12.64
CA GLY A 375 43.39 -0.42 -13.48
C GLY A 375 42.90 -0.33 -14.93
N LEU A 376 41.68 0.10 -15.16
CA LEU A 376 41.14 0.33 -16.49
C LEU A 376 41.81 1.51 -17.19
N VAL A 377 42.10 2.59 -16.48
CA VAL A 377 42.83 3.77 -16.98
C VAL A 377 44.23 3.35 -17.42
N ALA A 378 44.96 2.61 -16.57
CA ALA A 378 46.31 2.13 -16.91
C ALA A 378 46.31 1.24 -18.18
N ARG A 379 45.27 0.44 -18.39
CA ARG A 379 45.10 -0.34 -19.64
C ARG A 379 44.88 0.55 -20.85
N GLN A 380 44.05 1.61 -20.73
CA GLN A 380 43.84 2.56 -21.83
C GLN A 380 45.11 3.30 -22.20
N ASP A 381 45.88 3.75 -21.21
CA ASP A 381 47.17 4.43 -21.45
C ASP A 381 48.17 3.52 -22.19
N ALA A 382 48.22 2.25 -21.80
CA ALA A 382 49.11 1.26 -22.47
C ALA A 382 48.66 0.98 -23.91
N GLU A 383 47.38 0.92 -24.19
CA GLU A 383 46.83 0.77 -25.55
C GLU A 383 47.15 2.00 -26.42
N ASP A 384 46.98 3.19 -25.86
CA ASP A 384 47.25 4.45 -26.55
C ASP A 384 48.75 4.60 -26.87
N GLN A 385 49.61 4.25 -25.91
CA GLN A 385 51.07 4.24 -26.14
C GLN A 385 51.46 3.27 -27.27
N LYS A 386 50.94 2.05 -27.25
CA LYS A 386 51.16 1.04 -28.27
C LYS A 386 50.68 1.48 -29.66
N ASN A 387 49.60 2.21 -29.73
CA ASN A 387 49.04 2.75 -30.97
C ASN A 387 49.92 3.89 -31.52
N ARG A 388 50.48 4.76 -30.66
CA ARG A 388 51.45 5.82 -31.03
C ARG A 388 52.72 5.21 -31.59
N GLU A 389 53.30 4.23 -30.91
CA GLU A 389 54.54 3.52 -31.37
C GLU A 389 54.34 2.85 -32.74
N LYS A 390 53.13 2.31 -33.01
CA LYS A 390 52.81 1.75 -34.32
C LYS A 390 52.61 2.82 -35.40
N GLY A 391 52.06 3.98 -35.02
CA GLY A 391 51.89 5.11 -35.96
C GLY A 391 53.21 5.78 -36.35
N ASP A 392 54.17 5.84 -35.41
CA ASP A 392 55.50 6.38 -35.68
C ASP A 392 56.40 5.42 -36.46
N ALA A 393 56.05 4.13 -36.51
CA ALA A 393 56.78 3.09 -37.25
C ALA A 393 56.30 2.85 -38.72
N ALA A 394 55.16 3.49 -39.10
CA ALA A 394 54.54 3.38 -40.42
C ALA A 394 54.78 4.60 -41.27
#